data_3541f3492228c301bd72db360d950718
#
_entry.id   3541f3492228c301bd72db360d950718
#
_cell.length_a   1.000
_cell.length_b   1.000
_cell.length_c   1.000
_cell.angle_alpha   90.00
_cell.angle_beta   90.00
_cell.angle_gamma   90.00
#
_symmetry.space_group_name_H-M   'P 1'
#
loop_
_entity.id
_entity.type
_entity.pdbx_description
1 polymer ?
#
loop_
_entity_poly.entity_id
_entity_poly.type
_entity_poly.pdbx_seq_one_letter_code
_entity_poly.pdbx_strand_id
1 'polypeptide(L)'
;MYKRQTFGGVDTDKFEDPIVYAPVRRRGYWEVALNKVGFGDEELELPRTGAAIDTGTSLIAMPSAVAEILNKQIGAKRSWTGQYSLDCSRIPSLPSLTFYLDNKPYTLEGKDYILNIQNTCISSFMGMDLPEPVGPLWIIGDVFLRKFYTVYNLDKNAVGFAKAVHRHH
;
A
#
# COMPACT_ATOMS: atom_id res chain seq x y z
N MET A 1 12.80 -4.68 11.28
CA MET A 1 12.99 -3.89 10.06
C MET A 1 13.21 -2.45 10.45
N TYR A 2 14.34 -1.84 10.07
CA TYR A 2 14.61 -0.45 10.46
C TYR A 2 14.04 0.49 9.40
N LYS A 3 13.10 1.35 9.79
CA LYS A 3 12.69 2.49 8.98
C LYS A 3 13.81 3.50 9.01
N ARG A 4 14.25 3.96 7.85
CA ARG A 4 15.26 5.02 7.73
C ARG A 4 14.57 6.25 7.13
N GLN A 5 14.78 7.41 7.75
CA GLN A 5 14.25 8.70 7.28
C GLN A 5 15.41 9.63 6.94
N THR A 6 15.23 10.40 5.88
CA THR A 6 16.15 11.46 5.47
C THR A 6 15.37 12.78 5.46
N PHE A 7 15.89 13.79 6.16
CA PHE A 7 15.28 15.12 6.22
C PHE A 7 16.02 16.11 5.36
N GLY A 8 15.29 17.00 4.68
CA GLY A 8 15.84 18.08 3.87
C GLY A 8 16.36 17.66 2.49
N GLY A 9 16.11 16.42 2.07
CA GLY A 9 16.54 15.91 0.78
C GLY A 9 16.16 14.46 0.54
N VAL A 10 16.75 13.86 -0.50
CA VAL A 10 16.57 12.46 -0.87
C VAL A 10 17.90 11.71 -0.82
N ASP A 11 17.87 10.44 -0.43
CA ASP A 11 19.04 9.56 -0.43
C ASP A 11 19.06 8.78 -1.75
N THR A 12 19.86 9.26 -2.71
CA THR A 12 19.93 8.72 -4.08
C THR A 12 20.40 7.27 -4.16
N ASP A 13 21.04 6.76 -3.10
CA ASP A 13 21.47 5.37 -3.03
C ASP A 13 20.36 4.39 -2.70
N LYS A 14 19.16 4.88 -2.39
CA LYS A 14 18.04 4.08 -1.89
C LYS A 14 16.91 3.90 -2.89
N PHE A 15 16.98 4.47 -4.07
CA PHE A 15 15.96 4.31 -5.09
C PHE A 15 16.54 4.30 -6.51
N GLU A 16 15.72 3.82 -7.45
CA GLU A 16 15.95 3.92 -8.89
C GLU A 16 15.15 5.10 -9.43
N ASP A 17 15.80 5.97 -10.20
CA ASP A 17 15.14 7.09 -10.89
C ASP A 17 14.12 6.62 -11.94
N PRO A 18 13.06 7.40 -12.23
CA PRO A 18 12.76 8.71 -11.66
C PRO A 18 11.88 8.63 -10.38
N ILE A 19 11.91 9.69 -9.57
CA ILE A 19 10.85 9.91 -8.57
C ILE A 19 9.66 10.56 -9.30
N VAL A 20 8.50 9.90 -9.25
CA VAL A 20 7.25 10.40 -9.81
C VAL A 20 6.40 11.01 -8.71
N TYR A 21 6.02 12.27 -8.84
CA TYR A 21 5.25 13.00 -7.84
C TYR A 21 3.76 13.00 -8.16
N ALA A 22 2.95 12.63 -7.16
CA ALA A 22 1.51 12.76 -7.16
C ALA A 22 1.10 13.94 -6.27
N PRO A 23 0.25 14.88 -6.73
CA PRO A 23 -0.16 16.01 -5.91
C PRO A 23 -1.02 15.55 -4.72
N VAL A 24 -0.84 16.20 -3.58
CA VAL A 24 -1.72 16.02 -2.42
C VAL A 24 -3.09 16.61 -2.76
N ARG A 25 -4.12 15.80 -2.69
CA ARG A 25 -5.47 16.19 -3.10
C ARG A 25 -6.29 16.88 -2.00
N ARG A 26 -5.92 16.66 -0.74
CA ARG A 26 -6.64 17.21 0.42
C ARG A 26 -5.68 17.52 1.56
N ARG A 27 -5.81 18.70 2.17
CA ARG A 27 -5.00 19.08 3.33
C ARG A 27 -5.41 18.29 4.57
N GLY A 28 -4.43 17.96 5.40
CA GLY A 28 -4.60 17.21 6.65
C GLY A 28 -4.00 15.81 6.62
N TYR A 29 -3.89 15.20 5.43
CA TYR A 29 -3.21 13.92 5.21
C TYR A 29 -2.28 14.01 4.00
N TRP A 30 -1.29 13.14 3.94
CA TRP A 30 -0.52 12.89 2.73
C TRP A 30 -1.35 12.01 1.78
N GLU A 31 -2.47 12.58 1.33
CA GLU A 31 -3.49 11.90 0.53
C GLU A 31 -3.30 12.25 -0.94
N VAL A 32 -3.14 11.22 -1.77
CA VAL A 32 -3.06 11.31 -3.23
C VAL A 32 -4.28 10.66 -3.87
N ALA A 33 -4.55 10.97 -5.14
CA ALA A 33 -5.65 10.32 -5.86
C ALA A 33 -5.35 8.83 -6.03
N LEU A 34 -6.32 7.98 -5.67
CA LEU A 34 -6.36 6.56 -5.99
C LEU A 34 -7.46 6.33 -7.03
N ASN A 35 -7.08 6.18 -8.29
CA ASN A 35 -8.01 6.13 -9.40
C ASN A 35 -8.61 4.75 -9.60
N LYS A 36 -7.77 3.72 -9.41
CA LYS A 36 -8.11 2.34 -9.69
C LYS A 36 -7.24 1.39 -8.86
N VAL A 37 -7.75 0.21 -8.60
CA VAL A 37 -6.98 -0.91 -8.04
C VAL A 37 -7.16 -2.12 -8.95
N GLY A 38 -6.04 -2.73 -9.36
CA GLY A 38 -6.01 -4.01 -10.07
C GLY A 38 -5.65 -5.14 -9.11
N PHE A 39 -6.30 -6.28 -9.23
CA PHE A 39 -5.98 -7.51 -8.48
C PHE A 39 -6.05 -8.73 -9.39
N GLY A 40 -4.90 -9.29 -9.74
CA GLY A 40 -4.79 -10.27 -10.81
C GLY A 40 -5.28 -9.68 -12.13
N ASP A 41 -6.28 -10.30 -12.73
CA ASP A 41 -6.88 -9.86 -13.99
C ASP A 41 -8.11 -8.96 -13.80
N GLU A 42 -8.50 -8.70 -12.55
CA GLU A 42 -9.65 -7.85 -12.22
C GLU A 42 -9.22 -6.42 -11.90
N GLU A 43 -10.06 -5.46 -12.25
CA GLU A 43 -9.85 -4.04 -11.95
C GLU A 43 -11.09 -3.44 -11.30
N LEU A 44 -10.86 -2.55 -10.32
CA LEU A 44 -11.90 -1.79 -9.63
C LEU A 44 -11.63 -0.31 -9.82
N GLU A 45 -12.52 0.37 -10.55
CA GLU A 45 -12.50 1.82 -10.69
C GLU A 45 -12.95 2.48 -9.37
N LEU A 46 -12.21 3.50 -8.95
CA LEU A 46 -12.41 4.17 -7.66
C LEU A 46 -12.61 5.68 -7.87
N PRO A 47 -13.79 6.09 -8.34
CA PRO A 47 -14.06 7.52 -8.57
C PRO A 47 -14.00 8.29 -7.24
N ARG A 48 -13.34 9.44 -7.25
CA ARG A 48 -13.23 10.35 -6.09
C ARG A 48 -12.63 9.74 -4.83
N THR A 49 -11.83 8.68 -4.97
CA THR A 49 -11.17 7.98 -3.86
C THR A 49 -9.75 8.50 -3.68
N GLY A 50 -9.31 8.58 -2.41
CA GLY A 50 -7.96 8.91 -2.04
C GLY A 50 -7.23 7.76 -1.39
N ALA A 51 -5.90 7.87 -1.37
CA ALA A 51 -5.02 7.02 -0.59
C ALA A 51 -4.12 7.88 0.30
N ALA A 52 -4.23 7.74 1.61
CA ALA A 52 -3.28 8.30 2.55
C ALA A 52 -2.03 7.43 2.60
N ILE A 53 -0.88 8.01 2.32
CA ILE A 53 0.41 7.33 2.37
C ILE A 53 0.98 7.49 3.77
N ASP A 54 0.88 6.43 4.59
CA ASP A 54 1.04 6.51 6.03
C ASP A 54 2.19 5.63 6.55
N THR A 55 3.23 6.28 7.09
CA THR A 55 4.37 5.60 7.73
C THR A 55 4.03 5.00 9.10
N GLY A 56 2.90 5.36 9.69
CA GLY A 56 2.42 4.88 10.99
C GLY A 56 1.61 3.59 10.92
N THR A 57 1.21 3.16 9.73
CA THR A 57 0.40 1.95 9.49
C THR A 57 1.25 0.87 8.85
N SER A 58 1.18 -0.36 9.39
CA SER A 58 1.91 -1.51 8.83
C SER A 58 1.16 -2.17 7.65
N LEU A 59 -0.15 -2.03 7.61
CA LEU A 59 -1.08 -2.74 6.74
C LEU A 59 -1.58 -1.85 5.60
N ILE A 60 -2.50 -2.39 4.81
CA ILE A 60 -3.30 -1.66 3.82
C ILE A 60 -4.74 -1.68 4.31
N ALA A 61 -5.25 -0.51 4.70
CA ALA A 61 -6.65 -0.35 5.08
C ALA A 61 -7.48 0.08 3.86
N MET A 62 -8.62 -0.56 3.70
CA MET A 62 -9.55 -0.36 2.58
C MET A 62 -10.98 -0.57 3.06
N PRO A 63 -12.01 -0.21 2.29
CA PRO A 63 -13.39 -0.51 2.66
C PRO A 63 -13.59 -1.98 3.00
N SER A 64 -14.33 -2.26 4.07
CA SER A 64 -14.45 -3.61 4.63
C SER A 64 -14.93 -4.65 3.61
N ALA A 65 -15.88 -4.28 2.74
CA ALA A 65 -16.36 -5.15 1.68
C ALA A 65 -15.26 -5.55 0.68
N VAL A 66 -14.36 -4.62 0.34
CA VAL A 66 -13.23 -4.88 -0.57
C VAL A 66 -12.20 -5.78 0.12
N ALA A 67 -11.86 -5.49 1.38
CA ALA A 67 -10.93 -6.30 2.15
C ALA A 67 -11.40 -7.76 2.29
N GLU A 68 -12.68 -7.97 2.50
CA GLU A 68 -13.27 -9.30 2.58
C GLU A 68 -13.16 -10.06 1.26
N ILE A 69 -13.46 -9.40 0.13
CA ILE A 69 -13.34 -10.00 -1.21
C ILE A 69 -11.89 -10.39 -1.50
N LEU A 70 -10.94 -9.48 -1.29
CA LEU A 70 -9.52 -9.76 -1.56
C LEU A 70 -8.98 -10.88 -0.66
N ASN A 71 -9.32 -10.87 0.62
CA ASN A 71 -8.93 -11.94 1.55
C ASN A 71 -9.50 -13.30 1.14
N LYS A 72 -10.74 -13.33 0.66
CA LYS A 72 -11.36 -14.56 0.12
C LYS A 72 -10.65 -15.04 -1.15
N GLN A 73 -10.30 -14.14 -2.06
CA GLN A 73 -9.61 -14.49 -3.31
C GLN A 73 -8.22 -15.08 -3.08
N ILE A 74 -7.47 -14.59 -2.09
CA ILE A 74 -6.17 -15.19 -1.72
C ILE A 74 -6.31 -16.46 -0.87
N GLY A 75 -7.53 -16.84 -0.49
CA GLY A 75 -7.80 -18.00 0.36
C GLY A 75 -7.38 -17.83 1.81
N ALA A 76 -7.30 -16.58 2.28
CA ALA A 76 -7.04 -16.29 3.68
C ALA A 76 -8.27 -16.60 4.54
N LYS A 77 -8.03 -17.16 5.72
CA LYS A 77 -9.06 -17.50 6.69
C LYS A 77 -9.01 -16.54 7.87
N ARG A 78 -10.17 -16.02 8.25
CA ARG A 78 -10.30 -15.12 9.39
C ARG A 78 -10.20 -15.91 10.69
N SER A 79 -9.30 -15.52 11.57
CA SER A 79 -9.21 -16.02 12.93
C SER A 79 -10.28 -15.37 13.83
N TRP A 80 -10.46 -15.91 15.02
CA TRP A 80 -11.34 -15.32 16.04
C TRP A 80 -10.89 -13.92 16.48
N THR A 81 -9.60 -13.59 16.32
CA THR A 81 -9.06 -12.24 16.56
C THR A 81 -9.33 -11.25 15.42
N GLY A 82 -9.97 -11.70 14.34
CA GLY A 82 -10.25 -10.86 13.16
C GLY A 82 -9.12 -10.78 12.14
N GLN A 83 -7.99 -11.41 12.41
CA GLN A 83 -6.84 -11.45 11.53
C GLN A 83 -7.00 -12.52 10.46
N TYR A 84 -6.61 -12.21 9.21
CA TYR A 84 -6.64 -13.15 8.10
C TYR A 84 -5.28 -13.81 7.91
N SER A 85 -5.25 -15.13 7.88
CA SER A 85 -4.03 -15.93 7.67
C SER A 85 -4.20 -16.94 6.55
N LEU A 86 -3.09 -17.33 5.93
CA LEU A 86 -3.05 -18.31 4.86
C LEU A 86 -1.78 -19.16 4.95
N ASP A 87 -1.77 -20.28 4.22
CA ASP A 87 -0.60 -21.12 4.07
C ASP A 87 0.50 -20.36 3.31
N CYS A 88 1.68 -20.26 3.93
CA CYS A 88 2.83 -19.55 3.36
C CYS A 88 3.28 -20.12 2.01
N SER A 89 3.05 -21.42 1.76
CA SER A 89 3.41 -22.06 0.49
C SER A 89 2.65 -21.50 -0.70
N ARG A 90 1.52 -20.83 -0.47
CA ARG A 90 0.69 -20.21 -1.52
C ARG A 90 1.22 -18.88 -2.02
N ILE A 91 2.12 -18.21 -1.29
CA ILE A 91 2.61 -16.86 -1.62
C ILE A 91 3.07 -16.73 -3.08
N PRO A 92 3.84 -17.66 -3.68
CA PRO A 92 4.28 -17.52 -5.06
C PRO A 92 3.16 -17.54 -6.11
N SER A 93 2.00 -18.10 -5.76
CA SER A 93 0.84 -18.21 -6.67
C SER A 93 -0.21 -17.12 -6.46
N LEU A 94 0.00 -16.20 -5.52
CA LEU A 94 -0.96 -15.14 -5.23
C LEU A 94 -0.98 -14.08 -6.34
N PRO A 95 -2.16 -13.49 -6.63
CA PRO A 95 -2.27 -12.44 -7.64
C PRO A 95 -1.50 -11.18 -7.21
N SER A 96 -1.04 -10.40 -8.18
CA SER A 96 -0.48 -9.08 -7.92
C SER A 96 -1.57 -8.06 -7.60
N LEU A 97 -1.23 -7.11 -6.74
CA LEU A 97 -2.06 -5.97 -6.37
C LEU A 97 -1.45 -4.69 -6.93
N THR A 98 -2.17 -3.98 -7.78
CA THR A 98 -1.70 -2.73 -8.39
C THR A 98 -2.55 -1.55 -7.94
N PHE A 99 -1.90 -0.55 -7.35
CA PHE A 99 -2.51 0.74 -7.07
C PHE A 99 -2.22 1.71 -8.22
N TYR A 100 -3.25 2.38 -8.72
CA TYR A 100 -3.09 3.48 -9.66
C TYR A 100 -3.19 4.80 -8.88
N LEU A 101 -2.02 5.31 -8.48
CA LEU A 101 -1.88 6.57 -7.75
C LEU A 101 -1.60 7.69 -8.75
N ASP A 102 -2.49 8.68 -8.81
CA ASP A 102 -2.44 9.73 -9.84
C ASP A 102 -2.26 9.15 -11.26
N ASN A 103 -3.04 8.11 -11.58
CA ASN A 103 -3.03 7.34 -12.84
C ASN A 103 -1.70 6.61 -13.15
N LYS A 104 -0.79 6.46 -12.19
CA LYS A 104 0.45 5.68 -12.35
C LYS A 104 0.37 4.37 -11.59
N PRO A 105 0.77 3.23 -12.19
CA PRO A 105 0.68 1.93 -11.56
C PRO A 105 1.84 1.67 -10.59
N TYR A 106 1.49 1.12 -9.42
CA TYR A 106 2.42 0.65 -8.41
C TYR A 106 1.99 -0.73 -7.93
N THR A 107 2.78 -1.74 -8.27
CA THR A 107 2.39 -3.15 -8.09
C THR A 107 3.10 -3.79 -6.91
N LEU A 108 2.32 -4.47 -6.07
CA LEU A 108 2.78 -5.36 -5.00
C LEU A 108 2.52 -6.82 -5.39
N GLU A 109 3.52 -7.67 -5.22
CA GLU A 109 3.39 -9.12 -5.37
C GLU A 109 2.93 -9.77 -4.05
N GLY A 110 2.52 -11.03 -4.08
CA GLY A 110 2.10 -11.75 -2.87
C GLY A 110 3.09 -11.66 -1.72
N LYS A 111 4.39 -11.77 -2.02
CA LYS A 111 5.47 -11.62 -1.02
C LYS A 111 5.57 -10.23 -0.39
N ASP A 112 5.05 -9.19 -1.07
CA ASP A 112 5.08 -7.81 -0.58
C ASP A 112 3.92 -7.53 0.38
N TYR A 113 2.70 -8.07 0.08
CA TYR A 113 1.51 -7.80 0.88
C TYR A 113 1.14 -8.90 1.89
N ILE A 114 1.84 -10.03 1.89
CA ILE A 114 1.74 -11.04 2.94
C ILE A 114 2.86 -10.86 3.96
N LEU A 115 2.48 -10.72 5.22
CA LEU A 115 3.42 -10.60 6.34
C LEU A 115 3.73 -11.99 6.88
N ASN A 116 5.01 -12.37 6.91
CA ASN A 116 5.46 -13.59 7.58
C ASN A 116 5.96 -13.22 8.99
N ILE A 117 5.20 -13.62 9.99
CA ILE A 117 5.50 -13.38 11.41
C ILE A 117 5.57 -14.74 12.10
N GLN A 118 6.75 -15.14 12.53
CA GLN A 118 7.01 -16.41 13.22
C GLN A 118 6.39 -17.62 12.49
N ASN A 119 6.65 -17.73 11.19
CA ASN A 119 6.12 -18.75 10.29
C ASN A 119 4.59 -18.76 10.10
N THR A 120 3.92 -17.70 10.54
CA THR A 120 2.51 -17.46 10.24
C THR A 120 2.40 -16.39 9.17
N CYS A 121 1.76 -16.72 8.05
CA CYS A 121 1.54 -15.80 6.95
C CYS A 121 0.21 -15.09 7.09
N ILE A 122 0.26 -13.77 7.22
CA ILE A 122 -0.86 -12.90 7.54
C ILE A 122 -1.09 -11.94 6.39
N SER A 123 -2.36 -11.81 5.98
CA SER A 123 -2.78 -10.80 5.01
C SER A 123 -2.64 -9.40 5.58
N SER A 124 -2.11 -8.48 4.78
CA SER A 124 -2.08 -7.06 5.12
C SER A 124 -3.37 -6.32 4.80
N PHE A 125 -4.37 -6.98 4.22
CA PHE A 125 -5.64 -6.36 3.86
C PHE A 125 -6.55 -6.23 5.08
N MET A 126 -6.80 -4.99 5.49
CA MET A 126 -7.61 -4.66 6.67
C MET A 126 -8.83 -3.86 6.24
N GLY A 127 -10.01 -4.29 6.68
CA GLY A 127 -11.25 -3.55 6.46
C GLY A 127 -11.36 -2.36 7.40
N MET A 128 -11.65 -1.18 6.83
CA MET A 128 -11.90 0.04 7.56
C MET A 128 -12.85 0.93 6.76
N ASP A 129 -14.01 1.21 7.34
CA ASP A 129 -15.01 2.08 6.71
C ASP A 129 -14.95 3.46 7.35
N LEU A 130 -14.53 4.45 6.57
CA LEU A 130 -14.45 5.84 6.99
C LEU A 130 -15.67 6.60 6.47
N PRO A 131 -16.43 7.27 7.36
CA PRO A 131 -17.60 8.04 6.95
C PRO A 131 -17.20 9.32 6.20
N GLU A 132 -18.14 9.84 5.40
CA GLU A 132 -18.02 11.17 4.83
C GLU A 132 -17.83 12.23 5.95
N PRO A 133 -17.01 13.26 5.73
CA PRO A 133 -16.33 13.63 4.47
C PRO A 133 -14.91 13.05 4.36
N VAL A 134 -14.46 12.20 5.30
CA VAL A 134 -13.12 11.60 5.28
C VAL A 134 -13.03 10.51 4.22
N GLY A 135 -14.01 9.65 4.14
CA GLY A 135 -14.10 8.61 3.12
C GLY A 135 -14.64 9.10 1.75
N PRO A 136 -14.53 8.30 0.70
CA PRO A 136 -13.79 7.05 0.68
C PRO A 136 -12.27 7.27 0.66
N LEU A 137 -11.57 6.61 1.57
CA LEU A 137 -10.12 6.74 1.75
C LEU A 137 -9.49 5.37 2.03
N TRP A 138 -8.43 5.04 1.31
CA TRP A 138 -7.55 3.93 1.63
C TRP A 138 -6.36 4.43 2.44
N ILE A 139 -5.79 3.58 3.29
CA ILE A 139 -4.53 3.87 3.98
C ILE A 139 -3.50 2.87 3.50
N ILE A 140 -2.41 3.37 2.93
CA ILE A 140 -1.35 2.56 2.37
C ILE A 140 -0.11 2.71 3.25
N GLY A 141 0.21 1.63 3.96
CA GLY A 141 1.25 1.61 4.97
C GLY A 141 2.55 0.92 4.54
N ASP A 142 3.26 0.39 5.53
CA ASP A 142 4.63 -0.12 5.38
C ASP A 142 4.82 -1.19 4.32
N VAL A 143 3.83 -2.05 4.08
CA VAL A 143 3.94 -3.10 3.05
C VAL A 143 4.16 -2.51 1.66
N PHE A 144 3.65 -1.33 1.40
CA PHE A 144 3.91 -0.56 0.18
C PHE A 144 5.24 0.19 0.27
N LEU A 145 5.48 0.89 1.39
CA LEU A 145 6.66 1.72 1.62
C LEU A 145 7.98 0.92 1.63
N ARG A 146 7.91 -0.39 1.82
CA ARG A 146 9.07 -1.27 1.67
C ARG A 146 9.53 -1.41 0.23
N LYS A 147 8.60 -1.41 -0.71
CA LYS A 147 8.87 -1.59 -2.14
C LYS A 147 9.12 -0.27 -2.86
N PHE A 148 8.45 0.78 -2.41
CA PHE A 148 8.53 2.10 -3.02
C PHE A 148 9.13 3.12 -2.05
N TYR A 149 10.26 3.68 -2.46
CA TYR A 149 10.87 4.82 -1.81
C TYR A 149 9.91 6.01 -1.92
N THR A 150 9.60 6.63 -0.79
CA THR A 150 8.55 7.65 -0.73
C THR A 150 9.11 8.97 -0.24
N VAL A 151 8.78 10.05 -0.95
CA VAL A 151 9.19 11.41 -0.64
C VAL A 151 7.97 12.25 -0.30
N TYR A 152 7.93 12.79 0.90
CA TYR A 152 6.92 13.75 1.34
C TYR A 152 7.45 15.17 1.10
N ASN A 153 7.03 15.78 0.01
CA ASN A 153 7.53 17.08 -0.42
C ASN A 153 6.56 18.19 -0.03
N LEU A 154 6.93 18.93 1.01
CA LEU A 154 6.12 20.05 1.54
C LEU A 154 6.05 21.22 0.56
N ASP A 155 7.16 21.55 -0.08
CA ASP A 155 7.21 22.70 -1.00
C ASP A 155 6.34 22.50 -2.24
N LYS A 156 6.34 21.26 -2.76
CA LYS A 156 5.50 20.88 -3.90
C LYS A 156 4.08 20.48 -3.50
N ASN A 157 3.82 20.30 -2.20
CA ASN A 157 2.58 19.70 -1.71
C ASN A 157 2.25 18.40 -2.46
N ALA A 158 3.21 17.49 -2.51
CA ALA A 158 3.15 16.26 -3.30
C ALA A 158 3.85 15.10 -2.60
N VAL A 159 3.44 13.88 -2.94
CA VAL A 159 4.12 12.64 -2.53
C VAL A 159 4.82 12.06 -3.75
N GLY A 160 6.13 11.84 -3.63
CA GLY A 160 6.95 11.22 -4.68
C GLY A 160 7.14 9.73 -4.40
N PHE A 161 7.14 8.94 -5.47
CA PHE A 161 7.39 7.50 -5.41
C PHE A 161 8.47 7.10 -6.41
N ALA A 162 9.36 6.22 -5.98
CA ALA A 162 10.35 5.58 -6.82
C ALA A 162 10.53 4.12 -6.37
N LYS A 163 11.07 3.27 -7.21
CA LYS A 163 11.38 1.91 -6.82
C LYS A 163 12.52 1.90 -5.81
N ALA A 164 12.30 1.29 -4.64
CA ALA A 164 13.31 1.21 -3.59
C ALA A 164 14.44 0.24 -3.97
N VAL A 165 15.67 0.61 -3.67
CA VAL A 165 16.85 -0.27 -3.78
C VAL A 165 17.17 -0.82 -2.41
N HIS A 166 17.10 -2.15 -2.27
CA HIS A 166 17.53 -2.87 -1.07
C HIS A 166 18.94 -3.42 -1.30
N ARG A 167 19.96 -2.69 -0.86
CA ARG A 167 21.31 -3.24 -0.80
C ARG A 167 21.39 -4.11 0.45
N HIS A 168 21.58 -5.39 0.28
CA HIS A 168 21.96 -6.29 1.36
C HIS A 168 23.39 -5.92 1.80
N HIS A 169 23.54 -5.43 3.01
CA HIS A 169 24.81 -5.34 3.71
C HIS A 169 25.03 -6.58 4.55
#